data_e1b146c4839169c8a8c45c382f8c09b1
#
_entry.id   e1b146c4839169c8a8c45c382f8c09b1
#
_cell.length_a   1.000
_cell.length_b   1.000
_cell.length_c   1.000
_cell.angle_alpha   90.00
_cell.angle_beta   90.00
_cell.angle_gamma   90.00
#
_symmetry.space_group_name_H-M   'P 1'
#
loop_
_entity.id
_entity.type
_entity.pdbx_description
1 polymer ?
#
loop_
_entity_poly.entity_id
_entity_poly.type
_entity_poly.pdbx_seq_one_letter_code
_entity_poly.pdbx_strand_id
1 'polypeptide(L)'
;MDALTATTAALNIVLGLVYTGYGTITAVEMIRDRQRLGFSHFGAAWVAMTATCGPHHWVHGIHLGFEGRSAGVLDLIAVLVGVPAGITWFLLRMEAFRGGRGDRFIQGTPTWVMALPTLAGIYVTAIVAAGIGIGVGGMNELVVVIPNLMLVVLYSAIGYYLIRTQLANRRPLGGWSVSGLALSIVFPTCAAMHAVYAFYTLTGVYGLDWRGVAFDWIGVPAALYFLWVVRALSSGAFHDWNGAPGNVRRRAAAVAAGSAS
;
A
#
# COMPACT_ATOMS: atom_id res chain seq x y z
N MET A 1 25.13 14.81 8.23
CA MET A 1 23.85 14.08 8.32
C MET A 1 23.85 13.28 9.61
N ASP A 2 22.86 13.47 10.45
CA ASP A 2 22.70 12.70 11.67
C ASP A 2 22.19 11.27 11.40
N ALA A 3 22.28 10.40 12.42
CA ALA A 3 21.88 8.99 12.29
C ALA A 3 20.39 8.80 11.98
N LEU A 4 19.52 9.67 12.55
CA LEU A 4 18.08 9.63 12.31
C LEU A 4 17.79 9.89 10.83
N THR A 5 18.33 10.96 10.28
CA THR A 5 18.17 11.36 8.88
C THR A 5 18.74 10.29 7.94
N ALA A 6 19.94 9.77 8.21
CA ALA A 6 20.57 8.73 7.40
C ALA A 6 19.73 7.45 7.36
N THR A 7 19.22 7.01 8.51
CA THR A 7 18.39 5.82 8.60
C THR A 7 17.07 6.01 7.86
N THR A 8 16.40 7.14 8.07
CA THR A 8 15.12 7.46 7.40
C THR A 8 15.29 7.54 5.89
N ALA A 9 16.39 8.16 5.41
CA ALA A 9 16.72 8.20 3.99
C ALA A 9 16.89 6.79 3.41
N ALA A 10 17.71 5.95 4.04
CA ALA A 10 17.96 4.59 3.59
C ALA A 10 16.67 3.74 3.53
N LEU A 11 15.81 3.83 4.56
CA LEU A 11 14.54 3.11 4.59
C LEU A 11 13.57 3.57 3.49
N ASN A 12 13.52 4.86 3.19
CA ASN A 12 12.73 5.39 2.07
C ASN A 12 13.26 4.88 0.72
N ILE A 13 14.58 4.86 0.52
CA ILE A 13 15.18 4.29 -0.69
C ILE A 13 14.79 2.80 -0.85
N VAL A 14 14.85 2.03 0.24
CA VAL A 14 14.43 0.62 0.24
C VAL A 14 12.95 0.47 -0.14
N LEU A 15 12.06 1.27 0.43
CA LEU A 15 10.63 1.24 0.06
C LEU A 15 10.40 1.66 -1.39
N GLY A 16 11.10 2.68 -1.87
CA GLY A 16 11.05 3.09 -3.27
C GLY A 16 11.41 1.94 -4.22
N LEU A 17 12.51 1.22 -3.93
CA LEU A 17 12.95 0.03 -4.68
C LEU A 17 11.89 -1.08 -4.64
N VAL A 18 11.40 -1.40 -3.45
CA VAL A 18 10.41 -2.45 -3.22
C VAL A 18 9.11 -2.18 -3.99
N TYR A 19 8.57 -0.97 -3.88
CA TYR A 19 7.30 -0.63 -4.54
C TYR A 19 7.46 -0.54 -6.06
N THR A 20 8.50 0.11 -6.55
CA THR A 20 8.79 0.19 -7.98
C THR A 20 9.04 -1.21 -8.57
N GLY A 21 9.82 -2.05 -7.89
CA GLY A 21 10.08 -3.42 -8.30
C GLY A 21 8.80 -4.27 -8.34
N TYR A 22 7.95 -4.16 -7.31
CA TYR A 22 6.67 -4.86 -7.29
C TYR A 22 5.75 -4.42 -8.42
N GLY A 23 5.61 -3.10 -8.64
CA GLY A 23 4.81 -2.56 -9.74
C GLY A 23 5.27 -3.06 -11.10
N THR A 24 6.59 -3.07 -11.31
CA THR A 24 7.20 -3.58 -12.55
C THR A 24 6.88 -5.06 -12.78
N ILE A 25 7.05 -5.91 -11.76
CA ILE A 25 6.72 -7.34 -11.86
C ILE A 25 5.24 -7.52 -12.20
N THR A 26 4.36 -6.78 -11.52
CA THR A 26 2.92 -6.85 -11.77
C THR A 26 2.57 -6.42 -13.18
N ALA A 27 3.17 -5.35 -13.70
CA ALA A 27 2.96 -4.89 -15.08
C ALA A 27 3.41 -5.95 -16.10
N VAL A 28 4.59 -6.56 -15.90
CA VAL A 28 5.11 -7.63 -16.76
C VAL A 28 4.16 -8.84 -16.76
N GLU A 29 3.65 -9.26 -15.60
CA GLU A 29 2.69 -10.37 -15.53
C GLU A 29 1.37 -10.05 -16.21
N MET A 30 0.84 -8.83 -16.02
CA MET A 30 -0.38 -8.40 -16.69
C MET A 30 -0.24 -8.44 -18.22
N ILE A 31 0.92 -8.01 -18.75
CA ILE A 31 1.19 -8.05 -20.19
C ILE A 31 1.29 -9.50 -20.67
N ARG A 32 2.09 -10.32 -19.98
CA ARG A 32 2.33 -11.72 -20.32
C ARG A 32 1.05 -12.57 -20.31
N ASP A 33 0.21 -12.35 -19.30
CA ASP A 33 -0.94 -13.21 -19.06
C ASP A 33 -2.25 -12.64 -19.67
N ARG A 34 -2.20 -11.45 -20.29
CA ARG A 34 -3.38 -10.76 -20.84
C ARG A 34 -4.20 -11.59 -21.80
N GLN A 35 -3.55 -12.32 -22.72
CA GLN A 35 -4.26 -13.14 -23.72
C GLN A 35 -4.95 -14.35 -23.08
N ARG A 36 -4.40 -14.87 -22.00
CA ARG A 36 -4.87 -16.06 -21.31
C ARG A 36 -5.92 -15.76 -20.23
N LEU A 37 -5.72 -14.70 -19.46
CA LEU A 37 -6.52 -14.39 -18.27
C LEU A 37 -7.36 -13.12 -18.43
N GLY A 38 -7.08 -12.29 -19.46
CA GLY A 38 -7.72 -11.02 -19.71
C GLY A 38 -7.09 -9.89 -18.91
N PHE A 39 -7.91 -8.93 -18.48
CA PHE A 39 -7.46 -7.75 -17.75
C PHE A 39 -7.64 -7.93 -16.24
N SER A 40 -6.62 -7.58 -15.48
CA SER A 40 -6.68 -7.53 -14.02
C SER A 40 -6.86 -6.08 -13.55
N HIS A 41 -8.02 -5.77 -12.99
CA HIS A 41 -8.26 -4.48 -12.37
C HIS A 41 -7.40 -4.29 -11.12
N PHE A 42 -7.22 -5.34 -10.32
CA PHE A 42 -6.34 -5.29 -9.15
C PHE A 42 -4.90 -5.03 -9.56
N GLY A 43 -4.40 -5.76 -10.55
CA GLY A 43 -3.04 -5.54 -11.08
C GLY A 43 -2.85 -4.13 -11.63
N ALA A 44 -3.80 -3.61 -12.43
CA ALA A 44 -3.72 -2.26 -12.99
C ALA A 44 -3.75 -1.17 -11.91
N ALA A 45 -4.65 -1.29 -10.95
CA ALA A 45 -4.74 -0.36 -9.83
C ALA A 45 -3.47 -0.40 -8.97
N TRP A 46 -2.92 -1.61 -8.79
CA TRP A 46 -1.65 -1.77 -8.08
C TRP A 46 -0.47 -1.13 -8.82
N VAL A 47 -0.36 -1.33 -10.12
CA VAL A 47 0.67 -0.66 -10.94
C VAL A 47 0.54 0.86 -10.84
N ALA A 48 -0.67 1.41 -10.92
CA ALA A 48 -0.92 2.84 -10.73
C ALA A 48 -0.47 3.33 -9.35
N MET A 49 -0.77 2.58 -8.30
CA MET A 49 -0.34 2.91 -6.93
C MET A 49 1.19 2.90 -6.77
N THR A 50 1.85 1.85 -7.24
CA THR A 50 3.30 1.73 -7.12
C THR A 50 4.06 2.73 -7.99
N ALA A 51 3.48 3.16 -9.10
CA ALA A 51 4.03 4.21 -9.96
C ALA A 51 4.00 5.61 -9.31
N THR A 52 3.25 5.78 -8.23
CA THR A 52 3.24 7.03 -7.43
C THR A 52 3.97 6.87 -6.11
N CYS A 53 3.63 5.85 -5.32
CA CYS A 53 4.26 5.61 -4.02
C CYS A 53 5.76 5.31 -4.11
N GLY A 54 6.19 4.51 -5.08
CA GLY A 54 7.61 4.19 -5.27
C GLY A 54 8.46 5.45 -5.52
N PRO A 55 8.16 6.23 -6.56
CA PRO A 55 8.83 7.50 -6.82
C PRO A 55 8.74 8.53 -5.69
N HIS A 56 7.61 8.60 -4.96
CA HIS A 56 7.49 9.47 -3.80
C HIS A 56 8.53 9.11 -2.72
N HIS A 57 8.68 7.82 -2.39
CA HIS A 57 9.73 7.36 -1.48
C HIS A 57 11.15 7.67 -1.99
N TRP A 58 11.39 7.53 -3.31
CA TRP A 58 12.66 7.91 -3.91
C TRP A 58 12.98 9.39 -3.70
N VAL A 59 12.02 10.27 -4.01
CA VAL A 59 12.17 11.72 -3.84
C VAL A 59 12.47 12.05 -2.39
N HIS A 60 11.71 11.47 -1.45
CA HIS A 60 11.92 11.72 -0.03
C HIS A 60 13.30 11.21 0.46
N GLY A 61 13.69 10.00 0.06
CA GLY A 61 15.01 9.46 0.38
C GLY A 61 16.17 10.29 -0.17
N ILE A 62 16.01 10.85 -1.39
CA ILE A 62 17.01 11.74 -2.01
C ILE A 62 17.08 13.06 -1.25
N HIS A 63 15.95 13.67 -0.89
CA HIS A 63 15.92 14.92 -0.10
C HIS A 63 16.68 14.79 1.22
N LEU A 64 16.43 13.70 1.94
CA LEU A 64 17.07 13.45 3.23
C LEU A 64 18.55 13.08 3.07
N GLY A 65 18.87 12.23 2.07
CA GLY A 65 20.22 11.68 1.91
C GLY A 65 21.21 12.61 1.21
N PHE A 66 20.75 13.43 0.27
CA PHE A 66 21.62 14.17 -0.64
C PHE A 66 21.36 15.67 -0.71
N GLU A 67 20.17 16.15 -0.34
CA GLU A 67 19.81 17.57 -0.46
C GLU A 67 19.82 18.31 0.89
N GLY A 68 20.35 17.68 1.95
CA GLY A 68 20.58 18.33 3.24
C GLY A 68 19.34 18.58 4.09
N ARG A 69 18.20 17.94 3.76
CA ARG A 69 17.01 18.01 4.62
C ARG A 69 17.17 17.08 5.82
N SER A 70 16.55 17.45 6.92
CA SER A 70 16.56 16.66 8.15
C SER A 70 15.25 15.89 8.31
N ALA A 71 15.34 14.62 8.73
CA ALA A 71 14.19 13.83 9.10
C ALA A 71 13.73 14.14 10.52
N GLY A 72 12.43 14.04 10.76
CA GLY A 72 11.88 14.03 12.11
C GLY A 72 11.67 12.60 12.62
N VAL A 73 11.44 12.46 13.93
CA VAL A 73 11.19 11.15 14.57
C VAL A 73 9.92 10.49 14.00
N LEU A 74 8.90 11.28 13.67
CA LEU A 74 7.66 10.76 13.08
C LEU A 74 7.88 10.13 11.70
N ASP A 75 8.78 10.70 10.88
CA ASP A 75 9.17 10.11 9.60
C ASP A 75 9.78 8.72 9.78
N LEU A 76 10.73 8.61 10.72
CA LEU A 76 11.38 7.34 11.01
C LEU A 76 10.36 6.29 11.45
N ILE A 77 9.46 6.63 12.38
CA ILE A 77 8.45 5.69 12.87
C ILE A 77 7.53 5.23 11.74
N ALA A 78 7.04 6.16 10.92
CA ALA A 78 6.14 5.83 9.83
C ALA A 78 6.79 4.89 8.81
N VAL A 79 8.02 5.17 8.38
CA VAL A 79 8.72 4.34 7.39
C VAL A 79 9.17 3.00 7.97
N LEU A 80 9.63 2.97 9.22
CA LEU A 80 10.14 1.78 9.88
C LEU A 80 9.08 0.66 9.98
N VAL A 81 7.83 1.01 10.24
CA VAL A 81 6.73 0.03 10.31
C VAL A 81 6.34 -0.48 8.90
N GLY A 82 6.47 0.36 7.88
CA GLY A 82 6.15 0.00 6.48
C GLY A 82 7.17 -0.94 5.82
N VAL A 83 8.45 -0.80 6.15
CA VAL A 83 9.55 -1.54 5.49
C VAL A 83 9.42 -3.05 5.61
N PRO A 84 9.21 -3.66 6.80
CA PRO A 84 9.07 -5.11 6.91
C PRO A 84 7.89 -5.67 6.10
N ALA A 85 6.76 -4.97 6.13
CA ALA A 85 5.56 -5.35 5.39
C ALA A 85 5.80 -5.26 3.87
N GLY A 86 6.39 -4.16 3.41
CA GLY A 86 6.73 -3.97 1.99
C GLY A 86 7.70 -5.02 1.48
N ILE A 87 8.79 -5.27 2.22
CA ILE A 87 9.78 -6.30 1.85
C ILE A 87 9.14 -7.69 1.82
N THR A 88 8.39 -8.07 2.85
CA THR A 88 7.72 -9.38 2.91
C THR A 88 6.82 -9.58 1.69
N TRP A 89 6.02 -8.58 1.37
CA TRP A 89 5.13 -8.65 0.25
C TRP A 89 5.85 -8.71 -1.09
N PHE A 90 6.90 -7.92 -1.28
CA PHE A 90 7.75 -7.98 -2.48
C PHE A 90 8.40 -9.36 -2.66
N LEU A 91 8.95 -9.95 -1.61
CA LEU A 91 9.59 -11.27 -1.68
C LEU A 91 8.60 -12.37 -2.04
N LEU A 92 7.39 -12.36 -1.46
CA LEU A 92 6.33 -13.30 -1.81
C LEU A 92 5.89 -13.13 -3.27
N ARG A 93 5.84 -11.90 -3.76
CA ARG A 93 5.53 -11.63 -5.17
C ARG A 93 6.62 -12.13 -6.11
N MET A 94 7.89 -11.90 -5.75
CA MET A 94 9.02 -12.43 -6.51
C MET A 94 9.03 -13.95 -6.57
N GLU A 95 8.68 -14.60 -5.46
CA GLU A 95 8.51 -16.05 -5.42
C GLU A 95 7.42 -16.51 -6.39
N ALA A 96 6.23 -15.87 -6.35
CA ALA A 96 5.13 -16.17 -7.28
C ALA A 96 5.56 -15.98 -8.75
N PHE A 97 6.24 -14.89 -9.05
CA PHE A 97 6.74 -14.58 -10.41
C PHE A 97 7.68 -15.66 -10.95
N ARG A 98 8.45 -16.31 -10.06
CA ARG A 98 9.35 -17.44 -10.39
C ARG A 98 8.66 -18.79 -10.37
N GLY A 99 7.34 -18.84 -10.24
CA GLY A 99 6.55 -20.10 -10.22
C GLY A 99 6.43 -20.76 -8.85
N GLY A 100 6.87 -20.11 -7.78
CA GLY A 100 6.67 -20.57 -6.41
C GLY A 100 5.26 -20.27 -5.88
N ARG A 101 5.02 -20.59 -4.61
CA ARG A 101 3.71 -20.45 -3.96
C ARG A 101 3.23 -19.00 -3.86
N GLY A 102 4.14 -18.05 -3.65
CA GLY A 102 3.84 -16.63 -3.55
C GLY A 102 3.04 -16.20 -2.32
N ASP A 103 2.69 -17.11 -1.45
CA ASP A 103 2.00 -16.83 -0.19
C ASP A 103 2.27 -17.91 0.86
N ARG A 104 1.96 -17.58 2.12
CA ARG A 104 2.03 -18.45 3.28
C ARG A 104 0.79 -18.21 4.12
N PHE A 105 0.35 -19.23 4.89
CA PHE A 105 -0.82 -19.11 5.73
C PHE A 105 -0.45 -19.36 7.20
N ILE A 106 -0.84 -18.39 8.06
CA ILE A 106 -0.69 -18.49 9.50
C ILE A 106 -1.95 -19.12 10.05
N GLN A 107 -1.83 -20.35 10.61
CA GLN A 107 -2.94 -21.02 11.27
C GLN A 107 -3.27 -20.38 12.61
N GLY A 108 -4.54 -20.42 12.97
CA GLY A 108 -5.03 -19.77 14.19
C GLY A 108 -5.23 -18.26 14.05
N THR A 109 -5.32 -17.58 15.17
CA THR A 109 -5.45 -16.11 15.21
C THR A 109 -4.45 -15.55 16.22
N PRO A 110 -3.22 -15.21 15.78
CA PRO A 110 -2.24 -14.59 16.67
C PRO A 110 -2.80 -13.31 17.28
N THR A 111 -2.50 -13.06 18.55
CA THR A 111 -3.00 -11.88 19.29
C THR A 111 -2.62 -10.56 18.62
N TRP A 112 -1.43 -10.50 18.01
CA TRP A 112 -0.99 -9.29 17.29
C TRP A 112 -1.84 -8.98 16.05
N VAL A 113 -2.38 -9.99 15.35
CA VAL A 113 -3.30 -9.78 14.21
C VAL A 113 -4.60 -9.15 14.67
N MET A 114 -5.09 -9.53 15.86
CA MET A 114 -6.29 -8.92 16.45
C MET A 114 -6.05 -7.48 16.92
N ALA A 115 -4.83 -7.13 17.29
CA ALA A 115 -4.47 -5.77 17.69
C ALA A 115 -4.33 -4.80 16.48
N LEU A 116 -4.01 -5.30 15.28
CA LEU A 116 -3.74 -4.46 14.11
C LEU A 116 -4.87 -3.46 13.78
N PRO A 117 -6.17 -3.82 13.72
CA PRO A 117 -7.23 -2.87 13.43
C PRO A 117 -7.33 -1.76 14.48
N THR A 118 -7.14 -2.10 15.76
CA THR A 118 -7.19 -1.14 16.87
C THR A 118 -6.00 -0.18 16.79
N LEU A 119 -4.79 -0.71 16.59
CA LEU A 119 -3.58 0.10 16.45
C LEU A 119 -3.66 1.03 15.22
N ALA A 120 -4.14 0.53 14.08
CA ALA A 120 -4.36 1.34 12.89
C ALA A 120 -5.40 2.44 13.14
N GLY A 121 -6.49 2.13 13.83
CA GLY A 121 -7.52 3.10 14.20
C GLY A 121 -6.99 4.20 15.14
N ILE A 122 -6.27 3.83 16.19
CA ILE A 122 -5.62 4.79 17.12
C ILE A 122 -4.66 5.69 16.35
N TYR A 123 -3.84 5.09 15.51
CA TYR A 123 -2.83 5.80 14.73
C TYR A 123 -3.45 6.83 13.76
N VAL A 124 -4.43 6.41 12.95
CA VAL A 124 -5.15 7.31 12.04
C VAL A 124 -5.87 8.42 12.81
N THR A 125 -6.51 8.09 13.94
CA THR A 125 -7.23 9.08 14.76
C THR A 125 -6.27 10.11 15.36
N ALA A 126 -5.12 9.67 15.89
CA ALA A 126 -4.12 10.58 16.44
C ALA A 126 -3.58 11.56 15.39
N ILE A 127 -3.35 11.09 14.17
CA ILE A 127 -2.86 11.90 13.06
C ILE A 127 -3.92 12.91 12.59
N VAL A 128 -5.17 12.47 12.42
CA VAL A 128 -6.27 13.37 12.04
C VAL A 128 -6.50 14.42 13.11
N ALA A 129 -6.47 14.04 14.40
CA ALA A 129 -6.62 14.98 15.51
C ALA A 129 -5.48 16.01 15.55
N ALA A 130 -4.24 15.57 15.32
CA ALA A 130 -3.09 16.47 15.22
C ALA A 130 -3.23 17.44 14.04
N GLY A 131 -3.66 16.96 12.87
CA GLY A 131 -3.89 17.78 11.68
C GLY A 131 -4.99 18.83 11.88
N ILE A 132 -6.09 18.47 12.52
CA ILE A 132 -7.20 19.41 12.85
C ILE A 132 -6.74 20.47 13.86
N GLY A 133 -5.87 20.11 14.82
CA GLY A 133 -5.42 21.01 15.89
C GLY A 133 -4.46 22.12 15.44
N ILE A 134 -3.85 22.00 14.25
CA ILE A 134 -2.76 22.90 13.82
C ILE A 134 -3.27 24.10 13.02
N GLY A 135 -4.45 24.05 12.47
CA GLY A 135 -4.95 25.09 11.58
C GLY A 135 -4.22 25.12 10.23
N VAL A 136 -4.88 25.63 9.23
CA VAL A 136 -4.33 25.71 7.87
C VAL A 136 -3.48 26.99 7.75
N GLY A 137 -2.21 26.82 7.37
CA GLY A 137 -1.29 27.92 7.06
C GLY A 137 -1.66 28.65 5.75
N GLY A 138 -0.67 29.21 5.05
CA GLY A 138 -0.88 29.94 3.81
C GLY A 138 -1.34 29.10 2.62
N MET A 139 -1.79 29.76 1.55
CA MET A 139 -2.30 29.12 0.33
C MET A 139 -1.32 28.16 -0.34
N ASN A 140 -0.02 28.43 -0.26
CA ASN A 140 1.02 27.56 -0.84
C ASN A 140 1.13 26.20 -0.13
N GLU A 141 0.76 26.14 1.12
CA GLU A 141 0.78 24.90 1.90
C GLU A 141 -0.40 23.98 1.55
N LEU A 142 -1.53 24.55 1.13
CA LEU A 142 -2.72 23.78 0.76
C LEU A 142 -2.46 22.83 -0.42
N VAL A 143 -1.61 23.22 -1.37
CA VAL A 143 -1.27 22.37 -2.52
C VAL A 143 -0.56 21.08 -2.11
N VAL A 144 0.13 21.10 -0.96
CA VAL A 144 0.76 19.92 -0.35
C VAL A 144 -0.21 19.20 0.58
N VAL A 145 -0.88 19.95 1.43
CA VAL A 145 -1.71 19.40 2.53
C VAL A 145 -2.94 18.67 1.99
N ILE A 146 -3.63 19.22 1.01
CA ILE A 146 -4.87 18.63 0.48
C ILE A 146 -4.65 17.23 -0.09
N PRO A 147 -3.75 16.97 -1.06
CA PRO A 147 -3.57 15.62 -1.59
C PRO A 147 -3.08 14.66 -0.51
N ASN A 148 -2.23 15.09 0.40
CA ASN A 148 -1.76 14.24 1.50
C ASN A 148 -2.90 13.83 2.43
N LEU A 149 -3.79 14.72 2.84
CA LEU A 149 -4.97 14.36 3.64
C LEU A 149 -5.95 13.47 2.87
N MET A 150 -6.15 13.70 1.57
CA MET A 150 -6.94 12.80 0.73
C MET A 150 -6.33 11.39 0.71
N LEU A 151 -5.03 11.28 0.55
CA LEU A 151 -4.32 9.99 0.56
C LEU A 151 -4.40 9.31 1.92
N VAL A 152 -4.35 10.05 3.04
CA VAL A 152 -4.61 9.49 4.39
C VAL A 152 -5.97 8.80 4.44
N VAL A 153 -7.03 9.46 3.99
CA VAL A 153 -8.39 8.89 4.00
C VAL A 153 -8.48 7.69 3.07
N LEU A 154 -7.98 7.81 1.85
CA LEU A 154 -8.06 6.75 0.84
C LEU A 154 -7.27 5.49 1.26
N TYR A 155 -6.03 5.65 1.74
CA TYR A 155 -5.21 4.52 2.16
C TYR A 155 -5.75 3.85 3.42
N SER A 156 -6.33 4.61 4.34
CA SER A 156 -7.02 4.06 5.50
C SER A 156 -8.23 3.23 5.09
N ALA A 157 -9.02 3.71 4.14
CA ALA A 157 -10.16 2.98 3.59
C ALA A 157 -9.74 1.72 2.84
N ILE A 158 -8.66 1.78 2.03
CA ILE A 158 -8.08 0.61 1.36
C ILE A 158 -7.65 -0.43 2.40
N GLY A 159 -6.89 -0.02 3.43
CA GLY A 159 -6.46 -0.88 4.53
C GLY A 159 -7.64 -1.58 5.22
N TYR A 160 -8.72 -0.85 5.48
CA TYR A 160 -9.94 -1.41 6.03
C TYR A 160 -10.53 -2.54 5.16
N TYR A 161 -10.69 -2.33 3.85
CA TYR A 161 -11.23 -3.37 2.97
C TYR A 161 -10.31 -4.57 2.83
N LEU A 162 -9.00 -4.36 2.86
CA LEU A 162 -8.02 -5.45 2.83
C LEU A 162 -8.11 -6.32 4.10
N ILE A 163 -8.15 -5.71 5.28
CA ILE A 163 -8.34 -6.43 6.56
C ILE A 163 -9.68 -7.16 6.58
N ARG A 164 -10.75 -6.51 6.14
CA ARG A 164 -12.08 -7.13 6.02
C ARG A 164 -12.05 -8.37 5.13
N THR A 165 -11.35 -8.29 4.00
CA THR A 165 -11.16 -9.43 3.08
C THR A 165 -10.39 -10.57 3.75
N GLN A 166 -9.34 -10.27 4.52
CA GLN A 166 -8.60 -11.29 5.28
C GLN A 166 -9.50 -11.96 6.33
N LEU A 167 -10.29 -11.18 7.05
CA LEU A 167 -11.25 -11.70 8.04
C LEU A 167 -12.30 -12.64 7.41
N ALA A 168 -12.83 -12.27 6.25
CA ALA A 168 -13.80 -13.09 5.54
C ALA A 168 -13.21 -14.41 5.02
N ASN A 169 -11.98 -14.36 4.51
CA ASN A 169 -11.35 -15.48 3.82
C ASN A 169 -10.51 -16.41 4.74
N ARG A 170 -10.27 -16.04 6.00
CA ARG A 170 -9.39 -16.81 6.90
C ARG A 170 -9.83 -18.26 7.11
N ARG A 171 -11.14 -18.51 7.21
CA ARG A 171 -11.69 -19.88 7.41
C ARG A 171 -11.56 -20.72 6.14
N PRO A 172 -12.05 -20.26 4.97
CA PRO A 172 -11.89 -21.00 3.71
C PRO A 172 -10.44 -21.27 3.32
N LEU A 173 -9.52 -20.39 3.67
CA LEU A 173 -8.09 -20.53 3.34
C LEU A 173 -7.28 -21.30 4.40
N GLY A 174 -7.91 -21.72 5.50
CA GLY A 174 -7.23 -22.42 6.60
C GLY A 174 -6.30 -21.55 7.44
N GLY A 175 -6.37 -20.22 7.29
CA GLY A 175 -5.54 -19.29 8.06
C GLY A 175 -5.48 -17.88 7.46
N TRP A 176 -4.57 -17.07 7.99
CA TRP A 176 -4.30 -15.73 7.52
C TRP A 176 -3.25 -15.76 6.41
N SER A 177 -3.56 -15.16 5.27
CA SER A 177 -2.61 -14.96 4.18
C SER A 177 -1.52 -13.98 4.60
N VAL A 178 -0.27 -14.37 4.53
CA VAL A 178 0.87 -13.50 4.87
C VAL A 178 0.98 -12.34 3.89
N SER A 179 0.78 -12.60 2.59
CA SER A 179 0.77 -11.55 1.57
C SER A 179 -0.38 -10.56 1.79
N GLY A 180 -1.57 -11.05 2.13
CA GLY A 180 -2.73 -10.22 2.45
C GLY A 180 -2.55 -9.40 3.71
N LEU A 181 -1.93 -9.94 4.76
CA LEU A 181 -1.59 -9.20 5.98
C LEU A 181 -0.55 -8.12 5.70
N ALA A 182 0.53 -8.46 4.99
CA ALA A 182 1.56 -7.51 4.61
C ALA A 182 0.96 -6.32 3.85
N LEU A 183 0.10 -6.59 2.85
CA LEU A 183 -0.61 -5.56 2.10
C LEU A 183 -1.52 -4.70 3.00
N SER A 184 -2.20 -5.35 3.95
CA SER A 184 -3.07 -4.66 4.93
C SER A 184 -2.28 -3.73 5.88
N ILE A 185 -0.98 -3.94 6.06
CA ILE A 185 -0.09 -3.09 6.86
C ILE A 185 0.51 -1.98 6.00
N VAL A 186 0.85 -2.24 4.74
CA VAL A 186 1.43 -1.26 3.82
C VAL A 186 0.55 -0.01 3.70
N PHE A 187 -0.75 -0.16 3.47
CA PHE A 187 -1.62 1.00 3.26
C PHE A 187 -1.78 1.91 4.49
N PRO A 188 -2.06 1.41 5.70
CA PRO A 188 -2.07 2.26 6.89
C PRO A 188 -0.72 2.95 7.16
N THR A 189 0.41 2.31 6.88
CA THR A 189 1.72 2.96 7.04
C THR A 189 1.97 4.05 5.99
N CYS A 190 1.51 3.86 4.75
CA CYS A 190 1.50 4.92 3.75
C CYS A 190 0.58 6.08 4.15
N ALA A 191 -0.62 5.79 4.70
CA ALA A 191 -1.49 6.83 5.26
C ALA A 191 -0.78 7.65 6.33
N ALA A 192 -0.03 6.98 7.20
CA ALA A 192 0.79 7.61 8.21
C ALA A 192 1.84 8.57 7.66
N MET A 193 2.55 8.13 6.65
CA MET A 193 3.59 8.97 6.03
C MET A 193 2.98 10.23 5.42
N HIS A 194 1.86 10.11 4.70
CA HIS A 194 1.18 11.28 4.15
C HIS A 194 0.66 12.23 5.23
N ALA A 195 0.24 11.71 6.38
CA ALA A 195 -0.16 12.53 7.49
C ALA A 195 1.02 13.25 8.14
N VAL A 196 2.16 12.58 8.30
CA VAL A 196 3.40 13.21 8.78
C VAL A 196 3.85 14.30 7.81
N TYR A 197 3.74 14.06 6.50
CA TYR A 197 4.05 15.06 5.47
C TYR A 197 3.16 16.30 5.58
N ALA A 198 1.85 16.12 5.69
CA ALA A 198 0.91 17.22 5.89
C ALA A 198 1.23 17.97 7.20
N PHE A 199 1.50 17.27 8.28
CA PHE A 199 1.86 17.84 9.57
C PHE A 199 3.15 18.66 9.51
N TYR A 200 4.22 18.12 8.94
CA TYR A 200 5.50 18.81 8.85
C TYR A 200 5.47 20.00 7.88
N THR A 201 4.63 19.95 6.85
CA THR A 201 4.38 21.09 5.97
C THR A 201 3.68 22.21 6.75
N LEU A 202 2.62 21.90 7.49
CA LEU A 202 1.88 22.87 8.30
C LEU A 202 2.71 23.48 9.42
N THR A 203 3.64 22.75 9.98
CA THR A 203 4.54 23.22 11.06
C THR A 203 5.82 23.89 10.54
N GLY A 204 5.98 23.98 9.21
CA GLY A 204 7.15 24.62 8.59
C GLY A 204 8.43 23.78 8.66
N VAL A 205 8.36 22.50 9.07
CA VAL A 205 9.50 21.58 9.05
C VAL A 205 9.88 21.21 7.62
N TYR A 206 8.87 20.99 6.76
CA TYR A 206 9.07 20.75 5.33
C TYR A 206 8.62 21.96 4.51
N GLY A 207 9.48 22.35 3.56
CA GLY A 207 9.13 23.30 2.53
C GLY A 207 8.42 22.65 1.34
N LEU A 208 7.86 23.49 0.47
CA LEU A 208 7.25 23.05 -0.78
C LEU A 208 8.29 22.35 -1.68
N ASP A 209 7.98 21.14 -2.13
CA ASP A 209 8.71 20.43 -3.16
C ASP A 209 7.75 19.92 -4.25
N TRP A 210 7.85 20.50 -5.43
CA TRP A 210 6.95 20.18 -6.55
C TRP A 210 7.06 18.74 -7.03
N ARG A 211 8.20 18.06 -6.83
CA ARG A 211 8.37 16.64 -7.17
C ARG A 211 7.47 15.77 -6.29
N GLY A 212 7.52 15.96 -4.97
CA GLY A 212 6.63 15.29 -4.03
C GLY A 212 5.17 15.61 -4.28
N VAL A 213 4.85 16.90 -4.43
CA VAL A 213 3.48 17.37 -4.73
C VAL A 213 2.90 16.73 -5.98
N ALA A 214 3.68 16.62 -7.05
CA ALA A 214 3.23 15.99 -8.29
C ALA A 214 2.85 14.51 -8.07
N PHE A 215 3.65 13.74 -7.36
CA PHE A 215 3.35 12.35 -7.06
C PHE A 215 2.15 12.19 -6.12
N ASP A 216 1.97 13.09 -5.17
CA ASP A 216 0.80 13.09 -4.29
C ASP A 216 -0.49 13.33 -5.06
N TRP A 217 -0.52 14.35 -5.94
CA TRP A 217 -1.70 14.64 -6.75
C TRP A 217 -2.03 13.52 -7.76
N ILE A 218 -1.02 12.90 -8.38
CA ILE A 218 -1.23 11.74 -9.26
C ILE A 218 -1.63 10.51 -8.42
N GLY A 219 -1.17 10.42 -7.19
CA GLY A 219 -1.52 9.36 -6.24
C GLY A 219 -2.99 9.33 -5.87
N VAL A 220 -3.67 10.48 -5.80
CA VAL A 220 -5.11 10.54 -5.45
C VAL A 220 -5.99 9.74 -6.41
N PRO A 221 -6.00 9.94 -7.74
CA PRO A 221 -6.79 9.13 -8.65
C PRO A 221 -6.36 7.66 -8.67
N ALA A 222 -5.07 7.35 -8.50
CA ALA A 222 -4.60 5.98 -8.38
C ALA A 222 -5.18 5.29 -7.13
N ALA A 223 -5.18 5.98 -5.99
CA ALA A 223 -5.76 5.48 -4.74
C ALA A 223 -7.29 5.34 -4.81
N LEU A 224 -7.99 6.26 -5.47
CA LEU A 224 -9.44 6.14 -5.72
C LEU A 224 -9.76 4.90 -6.56
N TYR A 225 -9.00 4.67 -7.62
CA TYR A 225 -9.17 3.49 -8.45
C TYR A 225 -8.90 2.21 -7.66
N PHE A 226 -7.83 2.17 -6.87
CA PHE A 226 -7.52 1.01 -6.05
C PHE A 226 -8.57 0.76 -4.96
N LEU A 227 -9.06 1.81 -4.31
CA LEU A 227 -10.16 1.73 -3.34
C LEU A 227 -11.42 1.13 -3.97
N TRP A 228 -11.80 1.60 -5.17
CA TRP A 228 -12.92 1.03 -5.91
C TRP A 228 -12.73 -0.47 -6.16
N VAL A 229 -11.54 -0.88 -6.61
CA VAL A 229 -11.21 -2.28 -6.89
C VAL A 229 -11.30 -3.15 -5.63
N VAL A 230 -10.62 -2.77 -4.54
CA VAL A 230 -10.63 -3.60 -3.31
C VAL A 230 -12.01 -3.66 -2.66
N ARG A 231 -12.78 -2.58 -2.74
CA ARG A 231 -14.19 -2.56 -2.30
C ARG A 231 -15.03 -3.54 -3.11
N ALA A 232 -14.93 -3.49 -4.44
CA ALA A 232 -15.69 -4.35 -5.34
C ALA A 232 -15.32 -5.83 -5.16
N LEU A 233 -14.04 -6.16 -5.04
CA LEU A 233 -13.57 -7.52 -4.72
C LEU A 233 -14.08 -7.99 -3.35
N SER A 234 -14.03 -7.13 -2.34
CA SER A 234 -14.48 -7.49 -0.98
C SER A 234 -15.99 -7.74 -0.89
N SER A 235 -16.79 -7.16 -1.79
CA SER A 235 -18.24 -7.37 -1.89
C SER A 235 -18.65 -8.47 -2.87
N GLY A 236 -17.68 -9.08 -3.58
CA GLY A 236 -17.97 -10.06 -4.62
C GLY A 236 -18.61 -9.47 -5.88
N ALA A 237 -18.54 -8.15 -6.07
CA ALA A 237 -19.18 -7.47 -7.19
C ALA A 237 -18.54 -7.83 -8.54
N PHE A 238 -17.26 -8.19 -8.56
CA PHE A 238 -16.60 -8.77 -9.72
C PHE A 238 -15.47 -9.73 -9.30
N HIS A 239 -15.03 -10.55 -10.23
CA HIS A 239 -13.83 -11.36 -10.11
C HIS A 239 -12.69 -10.69 -10.88
N ASP A 240 -11.51 -10.67 -10.29
CA ASP A 240 -10.32 -10.19 -10.99
C ASP A 240 -9.97 -11.12 -12.17
N TRP A 241 -9.21 -10.64 -13.14
CA TRP A 241 -8.92 -11.36 -14.38
C TRP A 241 -10.18 -11.73 -15.16
N ASN A 242 -10.90 -10.74 -15.64
CA ASN A 242 -12.20 -10.86 -16.32
C ASN A 242 -12.12 -11.27 -17.80
N GLY A 243 -11.12 -12.03 -18.19
CA GLY A 243 -10.98 -12.50 -19.57
C GLY A 243 -10.98 -14.01 -19.70
N ALA A 244 -11.42 -14.48 -20.84
CA ALA A 244 -11.56 -15.89 -21.22
C ALA A 244 -12.45 -16.73 -20.28
N PRO A 245 -13.77 -16.53 -20.28
CA PRO A 245 -14.73 -17.17 -19.35
C PRO A 245 -14.73 -18.70 -19.40
N GLY A 246 -14.22 -19.32 -20.46
CA GLY A 246 -14.29 -20.77 -20.64
C GLY A 246 -13.31 -21.57 -19.79
N ASN A 247 -12.09 -21.12 -19.61
CA ASN A 247 -11.02 -21.95 -19.03
C ASN A 247 -10.93 -21.86 -17.50
N VAL A 248 -11.20 -20.70 -16.90
CA VAL A 248 -11.18 -20.54 -15.44
C VAL A 248 -12.40 -21.23 -14.83
N ARG A 249 -13.58 -21.10 -15.42
CA ARG A 249 -14.79 -21.81 -14.99
C ARG A 249 -14.67 -23.33 -15.16
N ARG A 250 -14.06 -23.82 -16.25
CA ARG A 250 -13.81 -25.27 -16.44
C ARG A 250 -12.84 -25.83 -15.42
N ARG A 251 -11.78 -25.10 -15.03
CA ARG A 251 -10.85 -25.53 -13.97
C ARG A 251 -11.50 -25.50 -12.57
N ALA A 252 -12.27 -24.47 -12.26
CA ALA A 252 -13.02 -24.41 -11.00
C ALA A 252 -14.07 -25.53 -10.92
N ALA A 253 -14.78 -25.82 -12.01
CA ALA A 253 -15.74 -26.91 -12.07
C ALA A 253 -15.05 -28.30 -12.00
N ALA A 254 -13.88 -28.48 -12.62
CA ALA A 254 -13.11 -29.71 -12.56
C ALA A 254 -12.53 -29.97 -11.17
N VAL A 255 -12.07 -28.92 -10.47
CA VAL A 255 -11.61 -29.01 -9.08
C VAL A 255 -12.77 -29.32 -8.13
N ALA A 256 -13.93 -28.70 -8.32
CA ALA A 256 -15.14 -29.00 -7.54
C ALA A 256 -15.66 -30.42 -7.77
N ALA A 257 -15.58 -30.93 -8.99
CA ALA A 257 -15.97 -32.30 -9.32
C ALA A 257 -14.98 -33.36 -8.79
N GLY A 258 -13.67 -33.04 -8.77
CA GLY A 258 -12.62 -33.95 -8.26
C GLY A 258 -12.52 -33.99 -6.74
N SER A 259 -13.15 -33.06 -6.02
CA SER A 259 -13.24 -33.07 -4.54
C SER A 259 -14.48 -33.80 -4.02
N ALA A 260 -15.34 -34.27 -4.90
CA ALA A 260 -16.57 -35.02 -4.56
C ALA A 260 -16.45 -36.56 -4.78
N SER A 261 -15.28 -37.02 -5.18
CA SER A 261 -14.89 -38.45 -5.30
C SER A 261 -13.87 -38.83 -4.20
#